data_fb6038d13f45e5cd5ceaeae47c97dc62
#
_entry.id   fb6038d13f45e5cd5ceaeae47c97dc62
#
_cell.length_a   1.000
_cell.length_b   1.000
_cell.length_c   1.000
_cell.angle_alpha   90.00
_cell.angle_beta   90.00
_cell.angle_gamma   90.00
#
_symmetry.space_group_name_H-M   'P 1'
#
loop_
_entity.id
_entity.type
_entity.pdbx_description
1 polymer ?
#
loop_
_entity_poly.entity_id
_entity_poly.type
_entity_poly.pdbx_seq_one_letter_code
_entity_poly.pdbx_strand_id
1 'polypeptide(L)'
;KNRDAIYLSSLRGSIKIGVSHVNQGWVTGHRNFTLNEEFMEVNILERFILQKYISKDYCPSVLVIGQKLENKTLIENALSEFHSKKISIISRPGKKDKGLLDLCRTNTEYILKGDKTDKDINSKIEALGHKLKIEDKIKIIESYDISHHSGDNAVAGCVVYSDKGKLKELYRSYNISKENSGND
;
A
#
# COMPACT_ATOMS: atom_id res chain seq x y z
N LYS A 1 2.47 -18.07 13.19
CA LYS A 1 2.10 -18.50 11.83
C LYS A 1 1.96 -17.25 10.98
N ASN A 2 2.47 -17.30 9.75
CA ASN A 2 2.34 -16.21 8.79
C ASN A 2 0.89 -16.08 8.32
N ARG A 3 0.45 -14.83 8.15
CA ARG A 3 -0.93 -14.47 7.78
C ARG A 3 -0.94 -13.30 6.82
N ASP A 4 -1.90 -13.30 5.92
CA ASP A 4 -2.25 -12.11 5.14
C ASP A 4 -3.69 -11.72 5.45
N ALA A 5 -3.94 -10.45 5.76
CA ALA A 5 -5.29 -9.91 5.79
C ALA A 5 -5.59 -9.25 4.44
N ILE A 6 -6.75 -9.56 3.88
CA ILE A 6 -7.18 -9.07 2.58
C ILE A 6 -8.52 -8.36 2.76
N TYR A 7 -8.59 -7.12 2.31
CA TYR A 7 -9.79 -6.32 2.38
C TYR A 7 -10.11 -5.68 1.03
N LEU A 8 -11.34 -5.88 0.58
CA LEU A 8 -11.85 -5.25 -0.63
C LEU A 8 -12.68 -4.04 -0.24
N SER A 9 -12.40 -2.91 -0.84
CA SER A 9 -13.16 -1.66 -0.69
C SER A 9 -13.50 -1.08 -2.05
N SER A 10 -14.68 -0.49 -2.15
CA SER A 10 -15.13 0.22 -3.34
C SER A 10 -15.61 1.62 -2.97
N LEU A 11 -15.25 2.62 -3.77
CA LEU A 11 -15.71 4.00 -3.61
C LEU A 11 -15.81 4.66 -4.97
N ARG A 12 -17.01 5.16 -5.33
CA ARG A 12 -17.27 5.91 -6.57
C ARG A 12 -16.76 5.22 -7.84
N GLY A 13 -17.00 3.91 -7.97
CA GLY A 13 -16.58 3.11 -9.12
C GLY A 13 -15.12 2.62 -9.07
N SER A 14 -14.29 3.11 -8.17
CA SER A 14 -12.96 2.57 -7.96
C SER A 14 -12.98 1.43 -6.96
N ILE A 15 -12.39 0.30 -7.33
CA ILE A 15 -12.27 -0.89 -6.48
C ILE A 15 -10.81 -1.09 -6.10
N LYS A 16 -10.54 -1.24 -4.81
CA LYS A 16 -9.21 -1.57 -4.29
C LYS A 16 -9.24 -2.79 -3.41
N ILE A 17 -8.20 -3.60 -3.55
CA ILE A 17 -7.92 -4.70 -2.65
C ILE A 17 -6.63 -4.40 -1.91
N GLY A 18 -6.74 -4.24 -0.59
CA GLY A 18 -5.59 -4.12 0.30
C GLY A 18 -5.14 -5.48 0.80
N VAL A 19 -3.84 -5.66 0.92
CA VAL A 19 -3.24 -6.85 1.52
C VAL A 19 -2.20 -6.44 2.55
N SER A 20 -2.44 -6.79 3.82
CA SER A 20 -1.49 -6.60 4.91
C SER A 20 -0.80 -7.92 5.23
N HIS A 21 0.52 -7.93 5.19
CA HIS A 21 1.35 -9.11 5.45
C HIS A 21 1.78 -9.18 6.90
N VAL A 22 1.64 -10.35 7.51
CA VAL A 22 2.14 -10.63 8.87
C VAL A 22 3.09 -11.80 8.84
N ASN A 23 4.30 -11.56 9.31
CA ASN A 23 5.32 -12.60 9.49
C ASN A 23 5.70 -12.68 10.97
N GLN A 24 5.64 -13.87 11.55
CA GLN A 24 5.99 -14.15 12.95
C GLN A 24 5.30 -13.23 13.98
N GLY A 25 4.10 -12.74 13.65
CA GLY A 25 3.32 -11.86 14.53
C GLY A 25 3.50 -10.35 14.29
N TRP A 26 4.44 -9.95 13.43
CA TRP A 26 4.70 -8.56 13.05
C TRP A 26 4.10 -8.23 11.69
N VAL A 27 3.50 -7.06 11.57
CA VAL A 27 3.05 -6.53 10.27
C VAL A 27 4.29 -6.08 9.50
N THR A 28 4.57 -6.77 8.39
CA THR A 28 5.78 -6.53 7.58
C THR A 28 5.53 -5.65 6.36
N GLY A 29 4.27 -5.37 6.04
CA GLY A 29 3.92 -4.50 4.93
C GLY A 29 2.44 -4.47 4.60
N HIS A 30 2.07 -3.47 3.80
CA HIS A 30 0.74 -3.33 3.21
C HIS A 30 0.88 -2.95 1.74
N ARG A 31 0.05 -3.56 0.89
CA ARG A 31 0.00 -3.25 -0.55
C ARG A 31 -1.45 -3.09 -0.99
N ASN A 32 -1.68 -2.14 -1.89
CA ASN A 32 -2.97 -1.95 -2.53
C ASN A 32 -2.90 -2.29 -4.01
N PHE A 33 -3.97 -2.90 -4.49
CA PHE A 33 -4.18 -3.27 -5.89
C PHE A 33 -5.44 -2.55 -6.36
N THR A 34 -5.33 -1.77 -7.42
CA THR A 34 -6.47 -1.12 -8.06
C THR A 34 -6.99 -2.05 -9.14
N LEU A 35 -8.29 -2.26 -9.16
CA LEU A 35 -8.98 -3.03 -10.20
C LEU A 35 -9.77 -2.06 -11.08
N ASN A 36 -9.70 -2.24 -12.40
CA ASN A 36 -10.48 -1.47 -13.35
C ASN A 36 -11.95 -1.93 -13.32
N GLU A 37 -12.89 -1.03 -13.62
CA GLU A 37 -14.33 -1.26 -13.57
C GLU A 37 -14.82 -2.41 -14.48
N GLU A 38 -14.07 -2.74 -15.53
CA GLU A 38 -14.37 -3.87 -16.43
C GLU A 38 -14.42 -5.24 -15.72
N PHE A 39 -13.97 -5.31 -14.48
CA PHE A 39 -13.93 -6.53 -13.67
C PHE A 39 -15.01 -6.58 -12.57
N MET A 40 -16.13 -5.88 -12.74
CA MET A 40 -17.27 -5.95 -11.81
C MET A 40 -18.02 -7.30 -11.91
N GLU A 41 -17.27 -8.40 -11.85
CA GLU A 41 -17.83 -9.74 -11.78
C GLU A 41 -18.11 -10.17 -10.32
N VAL A 42 -19.17 -10.95 -10.16
CA VAL A 42 -19.46 -11.72 -8.95
C VAL A 42 -18.20 -12.55 -8.64
N ASN A 43 -17.57 -12.42 -7.49
CA ASN A 43 -16.37 -13.18 -7.05
C ASN A 43 -14.99 -12.54 -7.32
N ILE A 44 -14.91 -11.20 -7.45
CA ILE A 44 -13.63 -10.47 -7.62
C ILE A 44 -12.56 -10.90 -6.60
N LEU A 45 -12.95 -11.05 -5.32
CA LEU A 45 -11.99 -11.41 -4.27
C LEU A 45 -11.45 -12.83 -4.43
N GLU A 46 -12.28 -13.76 -4.87
CA GLU A 46 -11.89 -15.15 -5.14
C GLU A 46 -10.86 -15.23 -6.28
N ARG A 47 -11.13 -14.54 -7.39
CA ARG A 47 -10.19 -14.43 -8.52
C ARG A 47 -8.87 -13.79 -8.09
N PHE A 48 -8.94 -12.70 -7.34
CA PHE A 48 -7.75 -12.02 -6.83
C PHE A 48 -6.90 -12.95 -5.95
N ILE A 49 -7.53 -13.70 -5.03
CA ILE A 49 -6.83 -14.64 -4.15
C ILE A 49 -6.13 -15.72 -4.98
N LEU A 50 -6.82 -16.33 -5.92
CA LEU A 50 -6.24 -17.36 -6.79
C LEU A 50 -5.08 -16.76 -7.62
N GLN A 51 -5.30 -15.67 -8.32
CA GLN A 51 -4.29 -15.03 -9.16
C GLN A 51 -3.06 -14.59 -8.34
N LYS A 52 -3.29 -14.06 -7.12
CA LYS A 52 -2.20 -13.57 -6.28
C LYS A 52 -1.34 -14.71 -5.71
N TYR A 53 -1.95 -15.83 -5.33
CA TYR A 53 -1.25 -16.84 -4.55
C TYR A 53 -0.94 -18.13 -5.32
N ILE A 54 -1.66 -18.47 -6.39
CA ILE A 54 -1.41 -19.69 -7.14
C ILE A 54 -0.12 -19.64 -7.98
N SER A 55 0.32 -18.44 -8.38
CA SER A 55 1.50 -18.25 -9.23
C SER A 55 2.75 -17.77 -8.46
N LYS A 56 2.72 -17.78 -7.15
CA LYS A 56 3.83 -17.26 -6.32
C LYS A 56 4.51 -18.36 -5.53
N ASP A 57 5.82 -18.24 -5.35
CA ASP A 57 6.62 -19.14 -4.54
C ASP A 57 6.22 -19.14 -3.05
N TYR A 58 5.46 -18.14 -2.63
CA TYR A 58 5.04 -17.99 -1.24
C TYR A 58 3.55 -17.67 -1.10
N CYS A 59 2.88 -18.48 -0.27
CA CYS A 59 1.55 -18.21 0.27
C CYS A 59 1.57 -18.38 1.80
N PRO A 60 0.97 -17.49 2.60
CA PRO A 60 0.88 -17.69 4.04
C PRO A 60 -0.05 -18.86 4.38
N SER A 61 0.12 -19.47 5.55
CA SER A 61 -0.75 -20.57 5.98
C SER A 61 -2.19 -20.13 6.30
N VAL A 62 -2.41 -18.84 6.48
CA VAL A 62 -3.73 -18.29 6.83
C VAL A 62 -3.98 -17.01 6.03
N LEU A 63 -5.12 -16.97 5.33
CA LEU A 63 -5.68 -15.78 4.71
C LEU A 63 -6.88 -15.32 5.56
N VAL A 64 -6.85 -14.08 6.03
CA VAL A 64 -7.93 -13.47 6.80
C VAL A 64 -8.69 -12.51 5.90
N ILE A 65 -9.98 -12.70 5.77
CA ILE A 65 -10.84 -11.87 4.90
C ILE A 65 -12.08 -11.40 5.67
N GLY A 66 -12.65 -10.27 5.24
CA GLY A 66 -13.81 -9.65 5.91
C GLY A 66 -15.16 -10.08 5.38
N GLN A 67 -15.20 -10.90 4.33
CA GLN A 67 -16.43 -11.30 3.66
C GLN A 67 -16.48 -12.79 3.39
N LYS A 68 -17.70 -13.30 3.15
CA LYS A 68 -17.90 -14.69 2.81
C LYS A 68 -17.48 -14.93 1.35
N LEU A 69 -16.78 -16.04 1.09
CA LEU A 69 -16.53 -16.54 -0.26
C LEU A 69 -17.51 -17.69 -0.56
N GLU A 70 -17.95 -17.77 -1.80
CA GLU A 70 -18.84 -18.85 -2.26
C GLU A 70 -18.05 -20.15 -2.41
N ASN A 71 -16.86 -20.07 -3.01
CA ASN A 71 -16.01 -21.22 -3.31
C ASN A 71 -14.83 -21.38 -2.34
N LYS A 72 -15.02 -20.98 -1.08
CA LYS A 72 -13.95 -20.99 -0.06
C LYS A 72 -13.18 -22.31 -0.01
N THR A 73 -13.89 -23.43 0.12
CA THR A 73 -13.26 -24.77 0.27
C THR A 73 -12.48 -25.15 -0.99
N LEU A 74 -13.01 -24.83 -2.16
CA LEU A 74 -12.33 -25.08 -3.44
C LEU A 74 -10.99 -24.30 -3.51
N ILE A 75 -11.01 -23.04 -3.11
CA ILE A 75 -9.81 -22.17 -3.09
C ILE A 75 -8.79 -22.68 -2.06
N GLU A 76 -9.23 -23.05 -0.86
CA GLU A 76 -8.35 -23.62 0.18
C GLU A 76 -7.66 -24.91 -0.33
N ASN A 77 -8.39 -25.79 -1.00
CA ASN A 77 -7.86 -27.04 -1.56
C ASN A 77 -6.86 -26.74 -2.68
N ALA A 78 -7.22 -25.91 -3.65
CA ALA A 78 -6.35 -25.57 -4.77
C ALA A 78 -5.03 -24.93 -4.30
N LEU A 79 -5.09 -23.97 -3.37
CA LEU A 79 -3.90 -23.35 -2.81
C LEU A 79 -3.07 -24.31 -1.96
N SER A 80 -3.73 -25.21 -1.21
CA SER A 80 -3.04 -26.17 -0.35
C SER A 80 -2.31 -27.23 -1.18
N GLU A 81 -2.91 -27.69 -2.27
CA GLU A 81 -2.32 -28.62 -3.23
C GLU A 81 -1.11 -27.97 -3.93
N PHE A 82 -1.30 -26.76 -4.51
CA PHE A 82 -0.24 -26.05 -5.22
C PHE A 82 0.98 -25.80 -4.36
N HIS A 83 0.78 -25.41 -3.10
CA HIS A 83 1.88 -25.08 -2.17
C HIS A 83 2.33 -26.26 -1.30
N SER A 84 1.78 -27.46 -1.50
CA SER A 84 2.08 -28.67 -0.71
C SER A 84 2.02 -28.43 0.80
N LYS A 85 1.07 -27.58 1.26
CA LYS A 85 0.86 -27.26 2.68
C LYS A 85 -0.57 -26.83 2.95
N LYS A 86 -1.05 -27.05 4.18
CA LYS A 86 -2.39 -26.62 4.58
C LYS A 86 -2.49 -25.09 4.59
N ILE A 87 -3.40 -24.56 3.77
CA ILE A 87 -3.79 -23.15 3.72
C ILE A 87 -5.24 -23.04 4.16
N SER A 88 -5.55 -22.08 5.01
CA SER A 88 -6.89 -21.84 5.55
C SER A 88 -7.31 -20.41 5.32
N ILE A 89 -8.58 -20.21 4.96
CA ILE A 89 -9.20 -18.89 4.76
C ILE A 89 -10.15 -18.63 5.94
N ILE A 90 -9.95 -17.57 6.69
CA ILE A 90 -10.80 -17.16 7.81
C ILE A 90 -11.72 -16.04 7.34
N SER A 91 -13.01 -16.36 7.14
CA SER A 91 -14.05 -15.38 6.74
C SER A 91 -14.76 -14.74 7.94
N ARG A 92 -14.65 -15.34 9.12
CA ARG A 92 -15.18 -14.82 10.38
C ARG A 92 -14.03 -14.74 11.39
N PRO A 93 -13.25 -13.64 11.36
CA PRO A 93 -12.07 -13.53 12.20
C PRO A 93 -12.43 -13.36 13.68
N GLY A 94 -11.73 -14.08 14.56
CA GLY A 94 -11.75 -13.86 15.99
C GLY A 94 -11.00 -12.56 16.36
N LYS A 95 -11.01 -12.21 17.66
CA LYS A 95 -10.49 -10.91 18.16
C LYS A 95 -9.11 -10.51 17.58
N LYS A 96 -8.16 -11.44 17.55
CA LYS A 96 -6.79 -11.18 17.05
C LYS A 96 -6.77 -10.90 15.54
N ASP A 97 -7.44 -11.71 14.76
CA ASP A 97 -7.46 -11.59 13.30
C ASP A 97 -8.36 -10.43 12.85
N LYS A 98 -9.36 -10.07 13.68
CA LYS A 98 -10.20 -8.89 13.45
C LYS A 98 -9.37 -7.61 13.51
N GLY A 99 -8.47 -7.44 14.51
CA GLY A 99 -7.59 -6.28 14.58
C GLY A 99 -6.68 -6.13 13.36
N LEU A 100 -6.15 -7.26 12.85
CA LEU A 100 -5.36 -7.25 11.61
C LEU A 100 -6.19 -6.87 10.38
N LEU A 101 -7.41 -7.38 10.29
CA LEU A 101 -8.32 -7.04 9.20
C LEU A 101 -8.76 -5.57 9.27
N ASP A 102 -9.02 -5.03 10.46
CA ASP A 102 -9.36 -3.63 10.67
C ASP A 102 -8.21 -2.70 10.28
N LEU A 103 -6.97 -3.07 10.59
CA LEU A 103 -5.78 -2.34 10.12
C LEU A 103 -5.67 -2.37 8.58
N CYS A 104 -5.87 -3.53 7.98
CA CYS A 104 -5.88 -3.68 6.52
C CYS A 104 -6.98 -2.81 5.89
N ARG A 105 -8.18 -2.82 6.46
CA ARG A 105 -9.29 -1.98 6.03
C ARG A 105 -8.94 -0.50 6.08
N THR A 106 -8.47 -0.02 7.23
CA THR A 106 -8.13 1.39 7.45
C THR A 106 -7.10 1.87 6.43
N ASN A 107 -6.05 1.10 6.19
CA ASN A 107 -5.02 1.44 5.22
C ASN A 107 -5.56 1.44 3.78
N THR A 108 -6.42 0.49 3.42
CA THR A 108 -7.03 0.40 2.09
C THR A 108 -7.98 1.57 1.84
N GLU A 109 -8.84 1.88 2.80
CA GLU A 109 -9.79 2.99 2.71
C GLU A 109 -9.10 4.35 2.73
N TYR A 110 -8.01 4.49 3.49
CA TYR A 110 -7.22 5.72 3.50
C TYR A 110 -6.68 6.04 2.10
N ILE A 111 -6.11 5.06 1.41
CA ILE A 111 -5.60 5.23 0.05
C ILE A 111 -6.75 5.45 -0.93
N LEU A 112 -7.87 4.72 -0.79
CA LEU A 112 -9.03 4.91 -1.64
C LEU A 112 -9.66 6.32 -1.49
N LYS A 113 -9.62 6.87 -0.27
CA LYS A 113 -10.02 8.26 0.00
C LYS A 113 -8.96 9.27 -0.46
N GLY A 114 -7.68 8.90 -0.42
CA GLY A 114 -6.53 9.71 -0.83
C GLY A 114 -6.30 9.77 -2.33
N ASP A 115 -6.86 8.84 -3.11
CA ASP A 115 -6.92 8.92 -4.59
C ASP A 115 -7.92 10.00 -5.08
N LYS A 116 -8.23 10.96 -4.23
CA LYS A 116 -9.00 12.13 -4.62
C LYS A 116 -8.16 12.94 -5.60
N THR A 117 -8.59 12.90 -6.85
CA THR A 117 -8.44 13.87 -7.94
C THR A 117 -7.42 15.00 -7.73
N ASP A 118 -6.81 15.43 -8.82
CA ASP A 118 -5.96 16.63 -8.95
C ASP A 118 -6.50 17.87 -8.19
N LYS A 119 -7.81 17.97 -7.99
CA LYS A 119 -8.46 18.99 -7.15
C LYS A 119 -8.06 18.93 -5.67
N ASP A 120 -7.81 17.74 -5.11
CA ASP A 120 -7.42 17.61 -3.69
C ASP A 120 -5.94 17.99 -3.48
N ILE A 121 -5.09 17.72 -4.46
CA ILE A 121 -3.68 18.13 -4.43
C ILE A 121 -3.57 19.64 -4.53
N ASN A 122 -4.28 20.24 -5.46
CA ASN A 122 -4.30 21.70 -5.63
C ASN A 122 -4.78 22.42 -4.37
N SER A 123 -5.89 21.98 -3.79
CA SER A 123 -6.40 22.60 -2.55
C SER A 123 -5.42 22.48 -1.38
N LYS A 124 -4.66 21.37 -1.28
CA LYS A 124 -3.62 21.20 -0.27
C LYS A 124 -2.41 22.12 -0.51
N ILE A 125 -2.00 22.27 -1.76
CA ILE A 125 -0.91 23.19 -2.14
C ILE A 125 -1.31 24.65 -1.87
N GLU A 126 -2.54 25.03 -2.19
CA GLU A 126 -3.08 26.35 -1.88
C GLU A 126 -3.12 26.60 -0.35
N ALA A 127 -3.63 25.64 0.41
CA ALA A 127 -3.66 25.72 1.88
C ALA A 127 -2.24 25.83 2.47
N LEU A 128 -1.25 25.13 1.89
CA LEU A 128 0.15 25.25 2.28
C LEU A 128 0.69 26.64 1.97
N GLY A 129 0.40 27.18 0.77
CA GLY A 129 0.78 28.56 0.39
C GLY A 129 0.25 29.58 1.37
N HIS A 130 -1.05 29.51 1.70
CA HIS A 130 -1.66 30.39 2.71
C HIS A 130 -0.99 30.27 4.08
N LYS A 131 -0.70 29.05 4.53
CA LYS A 131 -0.05 28.81 5.82
C LYS A 131 1.38 29.34 5.89
N LEU A 132 2.11 29.28 4.77
CA LEU A 132 3.47 29.80 4.63
C LEU A 132 3.52 31.28 4.22
N LYS A 133 2.36 31.93 4.03
CA LYS A 133 2.23 33.32 3.56
C LYS A 133 2.96 33.57 2.22
N ILE A 134 2.89 32.60 1.32
CA ILE A 134 3.40 32.71 -0.04
C ILE A 134 2.27 33.27 -0.89
N GLU A 135 2.49 34.45 -1.48
CA GLU A 135 1.50 35.13 -2.34
C GLU A 135 1.39 34.50 -3.73
N ASP A 136 2.50 33.98 -4.24
CA ASP A 136 2.55 33.33 -5.54
C ASP A 136 2.02 31.89 -5.48
N LYS A 137 1.49 31.42 -6.61
CA LYS A 137 1.07 30.01 -6.75
C LYS A 137 2.27 29.08 -6.67
N ILE A 138 2.27 28.18 -5.69
CA ILE A 138 3.28 27.13 -5.57
C ILE A 138 3.16 26.17 -6.76
N LYS A 139 4.19 26.08 -7.58
CA LYS A 139 4.26 25.19 -8.75
C LYS A 139 4.96 23.88 -8.45
N ILE A 140 6.02 23.94 -7.63
CA ILE A 140 6.88 22.82 -7.31
C ILE A 140 7.20 22.87 -5.81
N ILE A 141 7.21 21.69 -5.18
CA ILE A 141 7.66 21.47 -3.81
C ILE A 141 8.78 20.44 -3.89
N GLU A 142 9.95 20.80 -3.41
CA GLU A 142 11.08 19.89 -3.28
C GLU A 142 11.30 19.53 -1.81
N SER A 143 11.59 18.27 -1.55
CA SER A 143 11.95 17.78 -0.22
C SER A 143 13.27 17.03 -0.31
N TYR A 144 14.18 17.36 0.59
CA TYR A 144 15.50 16.77 0.67
C TYR A 144 15.61 15.92 1.94
N ASP A 145 16.18 14.73 1.81
CA ASP A 145 16.49 13.83 2.92
C ASP A 145 17.96 13.43 2.82
N ILE A 146 18.70 13.57 3.94
CA ILE A 146 20.11 13.23 3.99
C ILE A 146 20.27 11.93 4.76
N SER A 147 20.81 10.92 4.11
CA SER A 147 21.08 9.62 4.71
C SER A 147 22.58 9.42 4.89
N HIS A 148 22.99 9.14 6.14
CA HIS A 148 24.36 8.79 6.48
C HIS A 148 24.46 7.26 6.54
N HIS A 149 25.31 6.68 5.69
CA HIS A 149 25.77 5.30 5.90
C HIS A 149 27.06 5.35 6.73
N SER A 150 27.08 4.60 7.84
CA SER A 150 28.19 4.60 8.81
C SER A 150 29.56 4.64 8.10
N GLY A 151 30.17 5.82 8.17
CA GLY A 151 31.61 6.01 7.93
C GLY A 151 31.93 6.83 6.74
N ASP A 152 31.39 7.28 5.73
CA ASP A 152 32.12 8.16 4.79
C ASP A 152 31.36 8.74 3.58
N ASN A 153 30.15 8.30 3.27
CA ASN A 153 29.44 8.81 2.09
C ASN A 153 28.01 9.19 2.48
N ALA A 154 27.79 10.48 2.75
CA ALA A 154 26.44 11.01 2.90
C ALA A 154 25.81 11.23 1.52
N VAL A 155 24.56 10.83 1.38
CA VAL A 155 23.79 10.99 0.14
C VAL A 155 22.50 11.75 0.46
N ALA A 156 22.24 12.81 -0.29
CA ALA A 156 20.96 13.52 -0.22
C ALA A 156 20.04 13.04 -1.35
N GLY A 157 18.84 12.64 -0.99
CA GLY A 157 17.75 12.36 -1.93
C GLY A 157 16.85 13.59 -2.08
N CYS A 158 16.51 13.97 -3.30
CA CYS A 158 15.52 15.00 -3.60
C CYS A 158 14.29 14.38 -4.23
N VAL A 159 13.11 14.62 -3.64
CA VAL A 159 11.81 14.27 -4.21
C VAL A 159 11.05 15.54 -4.60
N VAL A 160 10.33 15.47 -5.72
CA VAL A 160 9.67 16.64 -6.30
C VAL A 160 8.18 16.37 -6.47
N TYR A 161 7.38 17.35 -6.07
CA TYR A 161 5.92 17.36 -6.17
C TYR A 161 5.42 18.60 -6.93
N SER A 162 4.32 18.44 -7.63
CA SER A 162 3.56 19.54 -8.25
C SER A 162 2.06 19.39 -7.99
N ASP A 163 1.27 20.24 -8.61
CA ASP A 163 -0.20 20.14 -8.68
C ASP A 163 -0.67 18.84 -9.34
N LYS A 164 0.18 18.18 -10.13
CA LYS A 164 -0.07 16.87 -10.75
C LYS A 164 0.41 15.68 -9.91
N GLY A 165 0.90 15.92 -8.70
CA GLY A 165 1.45 14.88 -7.82
C GLY A 165 2.97 14.73 -7.93
N LYS A 166 3.45 13.49 -7.77
CA LYS A 166 4.88 13.18 -7.77
C LYS A 166 5.48 13.29 -9.16
N LEU A 167 6.50 14.13 -9.32
CA LEU A 167 7.29 14.27 -10.54
C LEU A 167 8.57 13.43 -10.42
N LYS A 168 8.43 12.12 -10.65
CA LYS A 168 9.54 11.14 -10.46
C LYS A 168 10.71 11.39 -11.39
N GLU A 169 10.47 11.95 -12.57
CA GLU A 169 11.47 12.33 -13.56
C GLU A 169 12.39 13.45 -13.08
N LEU A 170 11.96 14.21 -12.06
CA LEU A 170 12.75 15.28 -11.45
C LEU A 170 13.46 14.85 -10.15
N TYR A 171 13.31 13.60 -9.73
CA TYR A 171 14.03 13.10 -8.57
C TYR A 171 15.52 13.11 -8.80
N ARG A 172 16.29 13.50 -7.78
CA ARG A 172 17.75 13.60 -7.84
C ARG A 172 18.37 12.94 -6.61
N SER A 173 19.60 12.53 -6.78
CA SER A 173 20.46 12.06 -5.70
C SER A 173 21.78 12.82 -5.79
N TYR A 174 22.25 13.30 -4.65
CA TYR A 174 23.46 14.10 -4.54
C TYR A 174 24.43 13.42 -3.59
N ASN A 175 25.69 13.28 -4.01
CA ASN A 175 26.75 12.90 -3.09
C ASN A 175 27.21 14.14 -2.31
N ILE A 176 27.21 14.03 -0.98
CA ILE A 176 27.64 15.10 -0.10
C ILE A 176 29.13 14.93 0.21
N SER A 177 29.92 15.99 0.05
CA SER A 177 31.35 15.96 0.36
C SER A 177 31.59 15.75 1.85
N LYS A 178 32.71 15.08 2.21
CA LYS A 178 33.08 14.80 3.59
C LYS A 178 33.17 16.04 4.50
N GLU A 179 33.51 17.18 3.94
CA GLU A 179 33.61 18.46 4.67
C GLU A 179 32.25 18.94 5.19
N ASN A 180 31.15 18.55 4.58
CA ASN A 180 29.78 18.93 4.92
C ASN A 180 28.96 17.79 5.53
N SER A 181 29.53 16.61 5.72
CA SER A 181 28.80 15.41 6.17
C SER A 181 28.53 15.35 7.68
N GLY A 182 28.71 16.43 8.41
CA GLY A 182 28.46 16.49 9.86
C GLY A 182 27.67 17.70 10.32
N ASN A 183 27.20 18.56 9.41
CA ASN A 183 26.35 19.71 9.73
C ASN A 183 24.93 19.44 9.21
N ASP A 184 24.02 19.12 10.13
CA ASP A 184 22.58 19.19 9.91
C ASP A 184 22.09 20.64 9.93
#